data_96a8938a2f65246551690d4fe5dedb30
#
_entry.id   96a8938a2f65246551690d4fe5dedb30
#
_cell.length_a   1.000
_cell.length_b   1.000
_cell.length_c   1.000
_cell.angle_alpha   90.00
_cell.angle_beta   90.00
_cell.angle_gamma   90.00
#
_symmetry.space_group_name_H-M   'P 1'
#
loop_
_entity.id
_entity.type
_entity.pdbx_description
1 polymer ?
#
loop_
_entity_poly.entity_id
_entity_poly.type
_entity_poly.pdbx_seq_one_letter_code
_entity_poly.pdbx_strand_id
1 'polypeptide(L)'
;MNLPRGHRTPLQAVICIALAFCLLVLAGQSANAQFYVRSPDVKKGQIAIEEHGAVYFGPGEEERRRQSHELELKYGIAERWEFIVEGFLREDIGESLEAREFEIGGQYEIVERHGDGLGLAFRGIYEFALQNREPDEILFGPLAKFVRGPDSATINTFFIGQVGPHREIDSLELKVNWRLKHEFNEKWALGVEGYGEIEDLSHAGRWDDQKHRLGPVAYLELEREGSNLEWEFAVGTLFGISDATSDVTLKFDAEVKF
;
A
#
# COMPACT_ATOMS: atom_id res chain seq x y z
N MET A 1 -24.77 -41.24 10.09
CA MET A 1 -25.07 -40.60 8.79
C MET A 1 -24.16 -39.41 8.66
N ASN A 2 -23.00 -39.59 7.98
CA ASN A 2 -22.00 -38.53 7.85
C ASN A 2 -22.34 -37.69 6.59
N LEU A 3 -22.69 -36.45 6.80
CA LEU A 3 -22.85 -35.49 5.68
C LEU A 3 -21.48 -35.21 5.08
N PRO A 4 -21.29 -35.21 3.74
CA PRO A 4 -20.05 -34.90 3.11
C PRO A 4 -19.72 -33.41 3.35
N ARG A 5 -18.54 -33.13 3.92
CA ARG A 5 -17.98 -31.78 3.97
C ARG A 5 -17.70 -31.34 2.54
N GLY A 6 -18.54 -30.47 2.00
CA GLY A 6 -18.35 -29.89 0.70
C GLY A 6 -17.05 -29.09 0.67
N HIS A 7 -16.04 -29.57 -0.04
CA HIS A 7 -14.85 -28.78 -0.40
C HIS A 7 -15.31 -27.62 -1.29
N ARG A 8 -15.28 -26.41 -0.76
CA ARG A 8 -15.48 -25.21 -1.59
C ARG A 8 -14.34 -25.18 -2.60
N THR A 9 -14.67 -24.98 -3.88
CA THR A 9 -13.64 -24.80 -4.89
C THR A 9 -12.90 -23.46 -4.63
N PRO A 10 -11.62 -23.36 -4.98
CA PRO A 10 -10.87 -22.10 -4.81
C PRO A 10 -11.60 -20.90 -5.42
N LEU A 11 -12.29 -21.09 -6.54
CA LEU A 11 -13.13 -20.08 -7.19
C LEU A 11 -14.29 -19.60 -6.29
N GLN A 12 -14.95 -20.49 -5.55
CA GLN A 12 -16.03 -20.12 -4.63
C GLN A 12 -15.49 -19.34 -3.42
N ALA A 13 -14.28 -19.65 -2.96
CA ALA A 13 -13.62 -18.88 -1.91
C ALA A 13 -13.30 -17.45 -2.41
N VAL A 14 -12.73 -17.32 -3.59
CA VAL A 14 -12.44 -16.02 -4.24
C VAL A 14 -13.70 -15.18 -4.42
N ILE A 15 -14.79 -15.78 -4.91
CA ILE A 15 -16.07 -15.07 -5.07
C ILE A 15 -16.64 -14.60 -3.72
N CYS A 16 -16.56 -15.45 -2.68
CA CYS A 16 -17.02 -15.06 -1.34
C CYS A 16 -16.17 -13.95 -0.72
N ILE A 17 -14.85 -13.96 -0.96
CA ILE A 17 -13.91 -12.94 -0.49
C ILE A 17 -14.12 -11.65 -1.27
N ALA A 18 -14.26 -11.70 -2.61
CA ALA A 18 -14.57 -10.54 -3.44
C ALA A 18 -15.92 -9.90 -3.06
N LEU A 19 -16.95 -10.72 -2.76
CA LEU A 19 -18.25 -10.23 -2.27
C LEU A 19 -18.15 -9.63 -0.87
N ALA A 20 -17.36 -10.22 0.04
CA ALA A 20 -17.10 -9.67 1.37
C ALA A 20 -16.31 -8.34 1.26
N PHE A 21 -15.33 -8.27 0.38
CA PHE A 21 -14.58 -7.05 0.05
C PHE A 21 -15.51 -5.96 -0.51
N CYS A 22 -16.35 -6.28 -1.51
CA CYS A 22 -17.36 -5.34 -2.02
C CYS A 22 -18.36 -4.89 -0.94
N LEU A 23 -18.75 -5.76 -0.01
CA LEU A 23 -19.65 -5.41 1.09
C LEU A 23 -18.97 -4.53 2.16
N LEU A 24 -17.66 -4.72 2.41
CA LEU A 24 -16.86 -3.85 3.27
C LEU A 24 -16.68 -2.46 2.65
N VAL A 25 -16.37 -2.39 1.36
CA VAL A 25 -16.27 -1.13 0.60
C VAL A 25 -17.61 -0.37 0.57
N LEU A 26 -18.74 -1.06 0.56
CA LEU A 26 -20.07 -0.44 0.59
C LEU A 26 -20.50 0.03 2.00
N ALA A 27 -19.81 -0.39 3.06
CA ALA A 27 -20.19 -0.10 4.43
C ALA A 27 -19.34 0.98 5.13
N GLY A 28 -18.28 1.46 4.49
CA GLY A 28 -17.33 2.40 5.09
C GLY A 28 -16.93 3.53 4.14
N GLN A 29 -16.45 4.58 4.72
CA GLN A 29 -16.03 5.82 4.03
C GLN A 29 -14.63 6.20 4.49
N SER A 30 -13.73 6.49 3.81
CA SER A 30 -12.47 6.78 3.13
C SER A 30 -11.26 7.34 3.80
N ALA A 31 -10.14 7.23 3.33
CA ALA A 31 -9.06 7.67 2.49
C ALA A 31 -7.63 7.50 2.91
N ASN A 32 -6.74 7.59 1.98
CA ASN A 32 -5.26 7.63 1.92
C ASN A 32 -4.48 7.18 3.15
N ALA A 33 -4.27 5.88 3.28
CA ALA A 33 -3.18 5.30 4.04
C ALA A 33 -2.09 4.83 3.05
N GLN A 34 -1.14 5.70 2.69
CA GLN A 34 -0.10 5.35 1.71
C GLN A 34 1.24 5.02 2.37
N PHE A 35 1.23 4.47 3.61
CA PHE A 35 2.45 4.08 4.29
C PHE A 35 2.76 2.60 4.08
N TYR A 36 2.91 2.23 2.81
CA TYR A 36 3.33 0.89 2.42
C TYR A 36 4.47 0.94 1.40
N VAL A 37 5.45 0.04 1.56
CA VAL A 37 6.57 -0.11 0.64
C VAL A 37 6.38 -1.40 -0.15
N ARG A 38 5.94 -1.26 -1.39
CA ARG A 38 5.53 -2.34 -2.28
C ARG A 38 6.71 -3.12 -2.84
N SER A 39 6.56 -4.44 -2.96
CA SER A 39 7.54 -5.31 -3.60
C SER A 39 7.41 -5.25 -5.13
N PRO A 40 8.52 -5.29 -5.88
CA PRO A 40 8.50 -5.47 -7.33
C PRO A 40 8.20 -6.92 -7.76
N ASP A 41 8.29 -7.88 -6.83
CA ASP A 41 8.19 -9.31 -7.13
C ASP A 41 6.74 -9.67 -7.53
N VAL A 42 6.54 -10.35 -8.67
CA VAL A 42 5.22 -10.84 -9.15
C VAL A 42 5.22 -12.36 -9.17
N LYS A 43 4.14 -12.98 -8.72
CA LYS A 43 3.98 -14.44 -8.73
C LYS A 43 2.67 -14.82 -9.41
N LYS A 44 2.78 -15.45 -10.58
CA LYS A 44 1.64 -15.91 -11.37
C LYS A 44 0.71 -16.83 -10.59
N GLY A 45 -0.59 -16.52 -10.66
CA GLY A 45 -1.65 -17.29 -10.01
C GLY A 45 -1.83 -16.98 -8.52
N GLN A 46 -0.92 -16.20 -7.90
CA GLN A 46 -1.06 -15.77 -6.52
C GLN A 46 -2.16 -14.71 -6.42
N ILE A 47 -2.99 -14.83 -5.40
CA ILE A 47 -3.93 -13.82 -4.96
C ILE A 47 -3.41 -13.29 -3.63
N ALA A 48 -3.35 -11.99 -3.46
CA ALA A 48 -3.09 -11.35 -2.18
C ALA A 48 -4.21 -10.37 -1.82
N ILE A 49 -4.54 -10.32 -0.54
CA ILE A 49 -5.44 -9.33 0.03
C ILE A 49 -4.65 -8.64 1.13
N GLU A 50 -4.57 -7.32 1.05
CA GLU A 50 -3.79 -6.49 1.95
C GLU A 50 -4.66 -5.42 2.60
N GLU A 51 -4.31 -5.08 3.82
CA GLU A 51 -4.85 -3.93 4.54
C GLU A 51 -3.68 -3.14 5.12
N HIS A 52 -3.62 -1.86 4.80
CA HIS A 52 -2.62 -0.92 5.29
C HIS A 52 -3.31 0.19 6.05
N GLY A 53 -3.01 0.31 7.33
CA GLY A 53 -3.65 1.27 8.21
C GLY A 53 -2.67 2.24 8.87
N ALA A 54 -3.17 3.46 9.14
CA ALA A 54 -2.41 4.47 9.87
C ALA A 54 -3.29 5.27 10.81
N VAL A 55 -2.73 5.64 11.98
CA VAL A 55 -3.34 6.54 12.98
C VAL A 55 -2.36 7.69 13.25
N TYR A 56 -2.85 8.93 13.17
CA TYR A 56 -2.04 10.15 13.21
C TYR A 56 -2.16 10.87 14.54
N PHE A 57 -1.04 11.44 15.02
CA PHE A 57 -0.96 12.17 16.28
C PHE A 57 -0.08 13.40 16.13
N GLY A 58 -0.48 14.51 16.76
CA GLY A 58 0.24 15.78 16.78
C GLY A 58 -0.20 16.73 15.66
N PRO A 59 0.32 17.97 15.67
CA PRO A 59 0.08 18.97 14.65
C PRO A 59 0.71 18.58 13.30
N GLY A 60 0.39 19.34 12.25
CA GLY A 60 0.86 19.19 10.89
C GLY A 60 -0.29 19.43 9.92
N GLU A 61 -0.05 19.42 8.61
CA GLU A 61 -1.13 19.54 7.62
C GLU A 61 -2.17 18.41 7.73
N GLU A 62 -1.75 17.28 8.29
CA GLU A 62 -2.61 16.13 8.61
C GLU A 62 -3.32 16.26 9.98
N GLU A 63 -3.26 17.44 10.64
CA GLU A 63 -3.83 17.68 11.97
C GLU A 63 -5.32 17.29 12.07
N ARG A 64 -6.04 17.38 10.96
CA ARG A 64 -7.44 16.97 10.89
C ARG A 64 -7.63 15.48 10.67
N ARG A 65 -6.62 14.76 10.19
CA ARG A 65 -6.67 13.32 9.89
C ARG A 65 -6.52 12.51 11.17
N ARG A 66 -7.43 11.61 11.42
CA ARG A 66 -7.42 10.74 12.59
C ARG A 66 -6.87 9.36 12.27
N GLN A 67 -7.39 8.75 11.22
CA GLN A 67 -6.94 7.44 10.74
C GLN A 67 -7.19 7.28 9.25
N SER A 68 -6.47 6.33 8.65
CA SER A 68 -6.65 5.95 7.24
C SER A 68 -6.38 4.48 7.03
N HIS A 69 -7.01 3.89 6.02
CA HIS A 69 -6.91 2.48 5.65
C HIS A 69 -6.89 2.34 4.13
N GLU A 70 -6.08 1.45 3.62
CA GLU A 70 -6.04 1.02 2.23
C GLU A 70 -6.32 -0.47 2.19
N LEU A 71 -7.28 -0.88 1.38
CA LEU A 71 -7.59 -2.28 1.11
C LEU A 71 -7.18 -2.61 -0.32
N GLU A 72 -6.22 -3.51 -0.49
CA GLU A 72 -5.67 -3.89 -1.79
C GLU A 72 -5.97 -5.36 -2.11
N LEU A 73 -6.43 -5.64 -3.33
CA LEU A 73 -6.55 -6.97 -3.91
C LEU A 73 -5.61 -7.08 -5.11
N LYS A 74 -4.68 -8.02 -5.05
CA LYS A 74 -3.73 -8.32 -6.13
C LYS A 74 -3.98 -9.70 -6.72
N TYR A 75 -3.74 -9.84 -8.03
CA TYR A 75 -3.77 -11.11 -8.73
C TYR A 75 -2.69 -11.19 -9.80
N GLY A 76 -1.76 -12.13 -9.65
CA GLY A 76 -0.75 -12.44 -10.66
C GLY A 76 -1.36 -13.10 -11.90
N ILE A 77 -1.74 -12.30 -12.90
CA ILE A 77 -2.42 -12.77 -14.12
C ILE A 77 -1.48 -13.49 -15.09
N ALA A 78 -0.19 -13.21 -15.04
CA ALA A 78 0.85 -13.84 -15.85
C ALA A 78 2.19 -13.85 -15.09
N GLU A 79 3.25 -14.42 -15.68
CA GLU A 79 4.58 -14.59 -15.05
C GLU A 79 5.16 -13.27 -14.51
N ARG A 80 4.84 -12.13 -15.15
CA ARG A 80 5.38 -10.81 -14.84
C ARG A 80 4.31 -9.72 -14.71
N TRP A 81 3.02 -10.10 -14.76
CA TRP A 81 1.93 -9.15 -14.71
C TRP A 81 1.04 -9.41 -13.52
N GLU A 82 0.81 -8.38 -12.74
CA GLU A 82 -0.13 -8.36 -11.63
C GLU A 82 -1.23 -7.33 -11.90
N PHE A 83 -2.46 -7.74 -11.67
CA PHE A 83 -3.63 -6.89 -11.68
C PHE A 83 -3.93 -6.43 -10.24
N ILE A 84 -4.37 -5.19 -10.08
CA ILE A 84 -4.48 -4.52 -8.79
C ILE A 84 -5.80 -3.75 -8.73
N VAL A 85 -6.48 -3.88 -7.60
CA VAL A 85 -7.66 -3.09 -7.22
C VAL A 85 -7.47 -2.63 -5.79
N GLU A 86 -7.66 -1.33 -5.55
CA GLU A 86 -7.48 -0.72 -4.23
C GLU A 86 -8.70 0.13 -3.87
N GLY A 87 -8.93 0.29 -2.59
CA GLY A 87 -9.93 1.20 -2.05
C GLY A 87 -9.41 1.86 -0.77
N PHE A 88 -9.59 3.16 -0.69
CA PHE A 88 -9.10 3.97 0.42
C PHE A 88 -10.21 4.45 1.35
N LEU A 89 -9.91 4.46 2.67
CA LEU A 89 -10.81 4.87 3.76
C LEU A 89 -10.11 5.88 4.69
N ARG A 90 -10.72 7.09 4.99
CA ARG A 90 -10.21 8.12 5.90
C ARG A 90 -11.25 8.59 6.90
N GLU A 91 -10.83 8.83 8.11
CA GLU A 91 -11.56 9.56 9.12
C GLU A 91 -10.81 10.85 9.46
N ASP A 92 -11.44 11.97 9.25
CA ASP A 92 -10.97 13.25 9.75
C ASP A 92 -11.59 13.56 11.12
N ILE A 93 -10.95 14.41 11.94
CA ILE A 93 -11.44 14.72 13.29
C ILE A 93 -12.82 15.37 13.23
N GLY A 94 -13.80 14.72 13.85
CA GLY A 94 -15.20 15.18 13.88
C GLY A 94 -16.04 14.70 12.70
N GLU A 95 -15.48 13.90 11.83
CA GLU A 95 -16.16 13.26 10.71
C GLU A 95 -16.24 11.74 10.92
N SER A 96 -17.01 11.05 10.10
CA SER A 96 -17.04 9.58 10.09
C SER A 96 -15.97 9.04 9.16
N LEU A 97 -15.61 7.76 9.32
CA LEU A 97 -14.78 7.05 8.35
C LEU A 97 -15.51 6.99 7.01
N GLU A 98 -14.90 7.56 5.99
CA GLU A 98 -15.54 7.72 4.67
C GLU A 98 -14.71 7.15 3.48
N ALA A 99 -15.29 6.58 2.25
CA ALA A 99 -14.67 6.17 0.98
C ALA A 99 -14.28 7.41 0.14
N ARG A 100 -12.96 7.63 -0.13
CA ARG A 100 -12.48 8.74 -0.95
C ARG A 100 -12.12 8.30 -2.36
N GLU A 101 -11.50 7.17 -2.48
CA GLU A 101 -10.87 6.77 -3.73
C GLU A 101 -11.08 5.28 -3.99
N PHE A 102 -11.18 4.94 -5.25
CA PHE A 102 -11.15 3.58 -5.77
C PHE A 102 -10.13 3.53 -6.89
N GLU A 103 -9.22 2.58 -6.82
CA GLU A 103 -8.13 2.46 -7.76
C GLU A 103 -8.17 1.16 -8.54
N ILE A 104 -7.69 1.21 -9.78
CA ILE A 104 -7.50 0.05 -10.64
C ILE A 104 -6.22 0.20 -11.45
N GLY A 105 -5.45 -0.86 -11.52
CA GLY A 105 -4.23 -0.82 -12.30
C GLY A 105 -3.47 -2.12 -12.34
N GLY A 106 -2.16 -2.01 -12.46
CA GLY A 106 -1.29 -3.18 -12.50
C GLY A 106 0.18 -2.87 -12.36
N GLN A 107 0.93 -3.94 -12.20
CA GLN A 107 2.38 -3.93 -12.08
C GLN A 107 2.99 -4.88 -13.11
N TYR A 108 4.10 -4.44 -13.72
CA TYR A 108 4.91 -5.27 -14.61
C TYR A 108 6.30 -5.44 -14.03
N GLU A 109 6.69 -6.69 -13.76
CA GLU A 109 8.04 -7.05 -13.32
C GLU A 109 9.00 -7.01 -14.50
N ILE A 110 9.92 -6.03 -14.49
CA ILE A 110 10.91 -5.80 -15.53
C ILE A 110 12.11 -6.75 -15.36
N VAL A 111 12.59 -6.84 -14.11
CA VAL A 111 13.70 -7.71 -13.72
C VAL A 111 13.24 -8.63 -12.61
N GLU A 112 13.11 -9.91 -12.94
CA GLU A 112 12.79 -10.97 -11.99
C GLU A 112 14.00 -11.25 -11.08
N ARG A 113 13.78 -11.24 -9.77
CA ARG A 113 14.82 -11.49 -8.79
C ARG A 113 14.83 -12.98 -8.41
N HIS A 114 15.99 -13.61 -8.48
CA HIS A 114 16.21 -15.00 -8.09
C HIS A 114 17.18 -15.07 -6.88
N GLY A 115 16.64 -15.15 -5.68
CA GLY A 115 17.42 -15.13 -4.44
C GLY A 115 18.01 -13.73 -4.17
N ASP A 116 19.31 -13.65 -3.93
CA ASP A 116 20.06 -12.39 -3.81
C ASP A 116 20.08 -11.61 -5.13
N GLY A 117 20.04 -10.29 -5.06
CA GLY A 117 20.15 -9.42 -6.22
C GLY A 117 19.04 -8.40 -6.34
N LEU A 118 18.92 -7.82 -7.53
CA LEU A 118 18.01 -6.71 -7.84
C LEU A 118 16.73 -7.23 -8.52
N GLY A 119 15.56 -6.84 -7.98
CA GLY A 119 14.27 -6.90 -8.64
C GLY A 119 13.81 -5.52 -9.06
N LEU A 120 13.17 -5.38 -10.22
CA LEU A 120 12.63 -4.13 -10.73
C LEU A 120 11.24 -4.35 -11.30
N ALA A 121 10.32 -3.44 -11.01
CA ALA A 121 8.99 -3.39 -11.61
C ALA A 121 8.60 -1.96 -11.95
N PHE A 122 7.52 -1.84 -12.70
CA PHE A 122 6.83 -0.59 -12.96
C PHE A 122 5.35 -0.77 -12.65
N ARG A 123 4.79 0.14 -11.85
CA ARG A 123 3.37 0.15 -11.46
C ARG A 123 2.67 1.32 -12.14
N GLY A 124 1.42 1.11 -12.55
CA GLY A 124 0.54 2.14 -13.08
C GLY A 124 -0.87 1.92 -12.59
N ILE A 125 -1.48 2.95 -12.02
CA ILE A 125 -2.79 2.94 -11.36
C ILE A 125 -3.59 4.12 -11.88
N TYR A 126 -4.89 3.92 -12.11
CA TYR A 126 -5.87 4.99 -12.27
C TYR A 126 -6.74 5.04 -11.01
N GLU A 127 -6.79 6.21 -10.41
CA GLU A 127 -7.56 6.51 -9.23
C GLU A 127 -8.84 7.26 -9.63
N PHE A 128 -9.97 6.77 -9.14
CA PHE A 128 -11.27 7.40 -9.27
C PHE A 128 -11.61 8.10 -7.95
N ALA A 129 -11.71 9.43 -7.97
CA ALA A 129 -12.20 10.17 -6.83
C ALA A 129 -13.69 9.87 -6.62
N LEU A 130 -14.06 9.46 -5.40
CA LEU A 130 -15.44 9.16 -5.03
C LEU A 130 -16.17 10.39 -4.47
N GLN A 131 -15.44 11.45 -4.17
CA GLN A 131 -15.98 12.70 -3.65
C GLN A 131 -16.26 13.69 -4.79
N ASN A 132 -17.39 14.39 -4.70
CA ASN A 132 -17.75 15.41 -5.67
C ASN A 132 -16.74 16.57 -5.65
N ARG A 133 -16.17 16.90 -6.82
CA ARG A 133 -15.20 17.97 -7.07
C ARG A 133 -13.74 17.65 -6.73
N GLU A 134 -13.42 16.43 -6.34
CA GLU A 134 -12.02 15.97 -6.35
C GLU A 134 -11.65 15.48 -7.76
N PRO A 135 -10.42 15.70 -8.22
CA PRO A 135 -9.95 15.19 -9.51
C PRO A 135 -9.68 13.69 -9.42
N ASP A 136 -9.85 12.98 -10.55
CA ASP A 136 -9.23 11.66 -10.70
C ASP A 136 -7.71 11.81 -10.83
N GLU A 137 -6.96 10.74 -10.51
CA GLU A 137 -5.50 10.77 -10.57
C GLU A 137 -4.94 9.57 -11.35
N ILE A 138 -3.74 9.75 -11.90
CA ILE A 138 -2.93 8.68 -12.47
C ILE A 138 -1.62 8.62 -11.69
N LEU A 139 -1.41 7.48 -11.02
CA LEU A 139 -0.18 7.15 -10.33
C LEU A 139 0.66 6.21 -11.20
N PHE A 140 1.96 6.50 -11.35
CA PHE A 140 2.87 5.61 -12.05
C PHE A 140 4.31 5.75 -11.54
N GLY A 141 5.07 4.65 -11.62
CA GLY A 141 6.48 4.75 -11.30
C GLY A 141 7.18 3.41 -11.08
N PRO A 142 8.53 3.45 -10.94
CA PRO A 142 9.35 2.29 -10.72
C PRO A 142 9.36 1.84 -9.26
N LEU A 143 9.48 0.51 -9.09
CA LEU A 143 9.76 -0.17 -7.84
C LEU A 143 11.09 -0.92 -7.99
N ALA A 144 11.95 -0.83 -6.98
CA ALA A 144 13.21 -1.57 -6.94
C ALA A 144 13.39 -2.23 -5.57
N LYS A 145 13.88 -3.47 -5.56
CA LYS A 145 14.22 -4.22 -4.35
C LYS A 145 15.56 -4.91 -4.54
N PHE A 146 16.48 -4.68 -3.65
CA PHE A 146 17.76 -5.37 -3.59
C PHE A 146 17.81 -6.26 -2.35
N VAL A 147 18.22 -7.51 -2.51
CA VAL A 147 18.35 -8.49 -1.42
C VAL A 147 19.78 -9.01 -1.38
N ARG A 148 20.32 -9.14 -0.18
CA ARG A 148 21.61 -9.77 0.07
C ARG A 148 21.60 -10.51 1.40
N GLY A 149 21.48 -11.83 1.34
CA GLY A 149 21.30 -12.66 2.54
C GLY A 149 20.06 -12.22 3.32
N PRO A 150 20.19 -11.92 4.64
CA PRO A 150 19.07 -11.50 5.46
C PRO A 150 18.67 -10.02 5.27
N ASP A 151 19.42 -9.24 4.50
CA ASP A 151 19.22 -7.81 4.33
C ASP A 151 18.51 -7.51 3.02
N SER A 152 17.54 -6.59 3.09
CA SER A 152 16.89 -6.06 1.89
C SER A 152 16.71 -4.56 1.95
N ALA A 153 16.78 -3.93 0.77
CA ALA A 153 16.45 -2.53 0.55
C ALA A 153 15.42 -2.43 -0.57
N THR A 154 14.31 -1.75 -0.31
CA THR A 154 13.24 -1.51 -1.27
C THR A 154 13.00 -0.02 -1.42
N ILE A 155 12.77 0.45 -2.63
CA ILE A 155 12.38 1.83 -2.93
C ILE A 155 11.29 1.83 -4.00
N ASN A 156 10.27 2.63 -3.77
CA ASN A 156 9.20 2.94 -4.70
C ASN A 156 9.24 4.43 -4.99
N THR A 157 9.15 4.81 -6.24
CA THR A 157 9.08 6.20 -6.66
C THR A 157 7.85 6.38 -7.53
N PHE A 158 6.89 7.17 -7.09
CA PHE A 158 5.64 7.39 -7.80
C PHE A 158 5.51 8.84 -8.21
N PHE A 159 5.07 9.04 -9.43
CA PHE A 159 4.60 10.31 -9.96
C PHE A 159 3.07 10.23 -10.03
N ILE A 160 2.40 11.25 -9.52
CA ILE A 160 0.94 11.32 -9.51
C ILE A 160 0.54 12.58 -10.25
N GLY A 161 -0.40 12.43 -11.18
CA GLY A 161 -0.92 13.54 -11.98
C GLY A 161 -2.43 13.58 -11.93
N GLN A 162 -2.98 14.74 -11.61
CA GLN A 162 -4.42 14.97 -11.63
C GLN A 162 -4.96 14.98 -13.06
N VAL A 163 -6.13 14.36 -13.27
CA VAL A 163 -6.81 14.27 -14.56
C VAL A 163 -8.29 14.65 -14.43
N GLY A 164 -8.93 14.93 -15.55
CA GLY A 164 -10.37 15.25 -15.57
C GLY A 164 -10.70 16.73 -15.29
N PRO A 165 -12.00 17.04 -15.04
CA PRO A 165 -12.52 18.41 -15.02
C PRO A 165 -12.22 19.20 -13.74
N HIS A 166 -11.90 18.52 -12.64
CA HIS A 166 -11.67 19.15 -11.33
C HIS A 166 -10.20 19.29 -10.97
N ARG A 167 -9.33 19.20 -11.98
CA ARG A 167 -7.89 19.34 -11.81
C ARG A 167 -7.52 20.70 -11.24
N GLU A 168 -6.79 20.72 -10.14
CA GLU A 168 -6.32 21.92 -9.46
C GLU A 168 -4.84 22.19 -9.71
N ILE A 169 -4.05 21.12 -9.93
CA ILE A 169 -2.61 21.19 -10.15
C ILE A 169 -2.29 20.69 -11.55
N ASP A 170 -1.51 21.49 -12.31
CA ASP A 170 -0.98 21.11 -13.65
C ASP A 170 0.37 20.40 -13.58
N SER A 171 0.94 20.28 -12.39
CA SER A 171 2.21 19.61 -12.09
C SER A 171 1.99 18.16 -11.65
N LEU A 172 3.10 17.44 -11.48
CA LEU A 172 3.09 16.12 -10.87
C LEU A 172 3.39 16.23 -9.38
N GLU A 173 2.76 15.41 -8.59
CA GLU A 173 3.19 15.04 -7.25
C GLU A 173 4.27 13.97 -7.33
N LEU A 174 5.20 13.95 -6.37
CA LEU A 174 6.22 12.91 -6.21
C LEU A 174 6.08 12.24 -4.85
N LYS A 175 5.92 10.93 -4.84
CA LYS A 175 6.01 10.10 -3.62
C LYS A 175 7.22 9.17 -3.71
N VAL A 176 8.00 9.13 -2.63
CA VAL A 176 9.14 8.21 -2.49
C VAL A 176 9.00 7.45 -1.18
N ASN A 177 8.75 6.14 -1.29
CA ASN A 177 8.63 5.22 -0.15
C ASN A 177 9.82 4.27 -0.18
N TRP A 178 10.48 4.07 0.96
CA TRP A 178 11.61 3.17 1.04
C TRP A 178 11.63 2.36 2.34
N ARG A 179 12.28 1.20 2.29
CA ARG A 179 12.43 0.27 3.40
C ARG A 179 13.82 -0.36 3.41
N LEU A 180 14.44 -0.39 4.58
CA LEU A 180 15.59 -1.24 4.89
C LEU A 180 15.11 -2.29 5.88
N LYS A 181 15.22 -3.59 5.57
CA LYS A 181 14.74 -4.71 6.40
C LYS A 181 15.85 -5.71 6.64
N HIS A 182 15.96 -6.22 7.88
CA HIS A 182 16.83 -7.32 8.27
C HIS A 182 16.00 -8.47 8.84
N GLU A 183 16.14 -9.63 8.27
CA GLU A 183 15.45 -10.87 8.66
C GLU A 183 16.30 -11.64 9.69
N PHE A 184 15.80 -11.77 10.93
CA PHE A 184 16.49 -12.53 11.98
C PHE A 184 16.26 -14.03 11.85
N ASN A 185 15.14 -14.41 11.31
CA ASN A 185 14.73 -15.79 11.01
C ASN A 185 13.53 -15.75 10.02
N GLU A 186 13.00 -16.92 9.68
CA GLU A 186 11.87 -17.09 8.73
C GLU A 186 10.57 -16.40 9.18
N LYS A 187 10.45 -15.93 10.42
CA LYS A 187 9.22 -15.34 10.96
C LYS A 187 9.36 -13.88 11.32
N TRP A 188 10.54 -13.43 11.75
CA TRP A 188 10.71 -12.11 12.33
C TRP A 188 11.76 -11.29 11.59
N ALA A 189 11.38 -10.08 11.26
CA ALA A 189 12.29 -9.07 10.77
C ALA A 189 12.07 -7.73 11.45
N LEU A 190 13.08 -6.88 11.44
CA LEU A 190 13.00 -5.47 11.81
C LEU A 190 13.51 -4.62 10.66
N GLY A 191 12.98 -3.42 10.56
CA GLY A 191 13.41 -2.48 9.55
C GLY A 191 13.21 -1.04 9.93
N VAL A 192 13.60 -0.18 9.03
CA VAL A 192 13.28 1.24 9.03
C VAL A 192 12.59 1.55 7.70
N GLU A 193 11.48 2.24 7.77
CA GLU A 193 10.78 2.74 6.60
C GLU A 193 10.80 4.26 6.59
N GLY A 194 10.80 4.85 5.40
CA GLY A 194 10.69 6.28 5.21
C GLY A 194 9.79 6.62 4.02
N TYR A 195 9.13 7.75 4.14
CA TYR A 195 8.12 8.25 3.24
C TYR A 195 8.34 9.73 2.99
N GLY A 196 8.43 10.11 1.73
CA GLY A 196 8.58 11.49 1.29
C GLY A 196 7.54 11.83 0.25
N GLU A 197 6.93 13.00 0.37
CA GLU A 197 5.92 13.49 -0.57
C GLU A 197 6.18 14.97 -0.89
N ILE A 198 6.14 15.30 -2.17
CA ILE A 198 6.18 16.65 -2.73
C ILE A 198 4.93 16.83 -3.58
N GLU A 199 3.95 17.57 -3.08
CA GLU A 199 2.64 17.71 -3.71
C GLU A 199 2.67 18.42 -5.07
N ASP A 200 3.61 19.33 -5.28
CA ASP A 200 3.80 20.04 -6.56
C ASP A 200 5.28 20.11 -6.92
N LEU A 201 5.72 19.29 -7.87
CA LEU A 201 7.11 19.28 -8.34
C LEU A 201 7.55 20.59 -9.01
N SER A 202 6.61 21.37 -9.56
CA SER A 202 6.94 22.67 -10.17
C SER A 202 7.14 23.77 -9.11
N HIS A 203 6.60 23.55 -7.90
CA HIS A 203 6.69 24.46 -6.75
C HIS A 203 6.96 23.66 -5.46
N ALA A 204 8.03 22.88 -5.45
CA ALA A 204 8.36 21.93 -4.38
C ALA A 204 8.50 22.55 -2.97
N GLY A 205 8.57 23.88 -2.87
CA GLY A 205 8.68 24.57 -1.58
C GLY A 205 10.00 24.28 -0.86
N ARG A 206 10.04 24.57 0.44
CA ARG A 206 11.14 24.22 1.33
C ARG A 206 10.94 22.82 1.88
N TRP A 207 11.98 22.25 2.51
CA TRP A 207 11.89 20.95 3.18
C TRP A 207 10.73 20.88 4.18
N ASP A 208 10.50 21.95 4.94
CA ASP A 208 9.44 22.02 5.95
C ASP A 208 8.02 22.06 5.35
N ASP A 209 7.92 22.47 4.07
CA ASP A 209 6.66 22.50 3.30
C ASP A 209 6.35 21.14 2.64
N GLN A 210 7.29 20.17 2.68
CA GLN A 210 7.15 18.84 2.11
C GLN A 210 6.82 17.85 3.23
N LYS A 211 6.17 16.72 2.89
CA LYS A 211 5.85 15.70 3.89
C LYS A 211 6.96 14.66 3.95
N HIS A 212 7.64 14.58 5.09
CA HIS A 212 8.70 13.62 5.33
C HIS A 212 8.56 12.93 6.69
N ARG A 213 8.61 11.61 6.69
CA ARG A 213 8.57 10.80 7.92
C ARG A 213 9.41 9.54 7.78
N LEU A 214 9.90 9.02 8.89
CA LEU A 214 10.60 7.76 8.97
C LEU A 214 10.46 7.12 10.35
N GLY A 215 10.65 5.82 10.42
CA GLY A 215 10.64 5.15 11.72
C GLY A 215 10.83 3.64 11.66
N PRO A 216 10.97 3.00 12.84
CA PRO A 216 11.15 1.57 12.97
C PRO A 216 9.83 0.81 12.68
N VAL A 217 9.98 -0.36 12.04
CA VAL A 217 8.88 -1.28 11.72
C VAL A 217 9.31 -2.70 12.07
N ALA A 218 8.44 -3.44 12.74
CA ALA A 218 8.59 -4.87 13.02
C ALA A 218 7.66 -5.67 12.08
N TYR A 219 8.17 -6.78 11.54
CA TYR A 219 7.47 -7.66 10.60
C TYR A 219 7.35 -9.06 11.19
N LEU A 220 6.20 -9.70 10.93
CA LEU A 220 5.91 -11.08 11.29
C LEU A 220 5.34 -11.81 10.07
N GLU A 221 6.02 -12.86 9.64
CA GLU A 221 5.59 -13.75 8.56
C GLU A 221 5.16 -15.11 9.16
N LEU A 222 3.99 -15.60 8.76
CA LEU A 222 3.45 -16.85 9.24
C LEU A 222 3.00 -17.72 8.06
N GLU A 223 3.72 -18.78 7.80
CA GLU A 223 3.35 -19.79 6.82
C GLU A 223 2.60 -20.95 7.50
N ARG A 224 1.59 -21.48 6.82
CA ARG A 224 0.91 -22.66 7.26
C ARG A 224 1.46 -23.89 6.57
N GLU A 225 2.05 -24.79 7.34
CA GLU A 225 2.61 -26.06 6.86
C GLU A 225 1.60 -26.88 6.03
N GLY A 226 1.99 -27.26 4.80
CA GLY A 226 1.12 -28.00 3.87
C GLY A 226 0.00 -27.19 3.20
N SER A 227 0.11 -25.87 3.21
CA SER A 227 -0.81 -24.93 2.56
C SER A 227 -0.01 -23.87 1.79
N ASN A 228 -0.62 -23.28 0.76
CA ASN A 228 -0.07 -22.07 0.09
C ASN A 228 -0.51 -20.78 0.81
N LEU A 229 -1.05 -20.88 2.01
CA LEU A 229 -1.52 -19.75 2.79
C LEU A 229 -0.37 -19.14 3.58
N GLU A 230 -0.08 -17.90 3.30
CA GLU A 230 0.95 -17.09 3.94
C GLU A 230 0.30 -15.83 4.51
N TRP A 231 0.69 -15.46 5.73
CA TRP A 231 0.27 -14.23 6.38
C TRP A 231 1.47 -13.36 6.69
N GLU A 232 1.41 -12.10 6.31
CA GLU A 232 2.39 -11.10 6.69
C GLU A 232 1.73 -9.99 7.50
N PHE A 233 2.42 -9.56 8.57
CA PHE A 233 1.99 -8.45 9.42
C PHE A 233 3.16 -7.50 9.61
N ALA A 234 2.88 -6.21 9.63
CA ALA A 234 3.84 -5.20 10.03
C ALA A 234 3.21 -4.20 10.99
N VAL A 235 4.00 -3.72 11.95
CA VAL A 235 3.61 -2.65 12.88
C VAL A 235 4.78 -1.71 13.05
N GLY A 236 4.54 -0.42 12.89
CA GLY A 236 5.57 0.61 12.95
C GLY A 236 5.12 1.91 13.60
N THR A 237 6.11 2.67 14.03
CA THR A 237 5.93 4.06 14.49
C THR A 237 6.79 4.96 13.61
N LEU A 238 6.14 5.85 12.87
CA LEU A 238 6.80 6.83 12.01
C LEU A 238 6.81 8.19 12.72
N PHE A 239 7.93 8.88 12.64
CA PHE A 239 8.10 10.23 13.19
C PHE A 239 8.15 11.23 12.02
N GLY A 240 7.36 12.30 12.13
CA GLY A 240 7.44 13.43 11.22
C GLY A 240 8.80 14.14 11.38
N ILE A 241 9.43 14.46 10.25
CA ILE A 241 10.72 15.15 10.21
C ILE A 241 10.66 16.45 9.39
N SER A 242 9.44 16.91 9.11
CA SER A 242 9.10 18.19 8.50
C SER A 242 7.82 18.74 9.14
N ASP A 243 7.62 20.07 9.09
CA ASP A 243 6.50 20.73 9.76
C ASP A 243 5.13 20.37 9.12
N ALA A 244 5.13 19.96 7.85
CA ALA A 244 3.92 19.51 7.13
C ALA A 244 3.40 18.13 7.55
N THR A 245 4.14 17.37 8.37
CA THR A 245 3.75 16.02 8.81
C THR A 245 3.28 15.99 10.24
N SER A 246 2.41 15.03 10.57
CA SER A 246 2.06 14.71 11.96
C SER A 246 3.30 14.27 12.74
N ASP A 247 3.42 14.66 14.02
CA ASP A 247 4.58 14.32 14.87
C ASP A 247 4.83 12.82 14.92
N VAL A 248 3.76 12.02 15.05
CA VAL A 248 3.81 10.57 15.14
C VAL A 248 2.69 9.94 14.34
N THR A 249 3.02 8.92 13.56
CA THR A 249 2.06 8.06 12.86
C THR A 249 2.30 6.62 13.28
N LEU A 250 1.27 5.95 13.81
CA LEU A 250 1.29 4.51 14.00
C LEU A 250 0.77 3.86 12.73
N LYS A 251 1.57 2.97 12.12
CA LYS A 251 1.17 2.19 10.96
C LYS A 251 1.02 0.71 11.31
N PHE A 252 0.15 0.04 10.59
CA PHE A 252 0.04 -1.42 10.62
C PHE A 252 -0.34 -1.94 9.23
N ASP A 253 0.20 -3.10 8.87
CA ASP A 253 -0.11 -3.79 7.63
C ASP A 253 -0.50 -5.24 7.95
N ALA A 254 -1.44 -5.78 7.19
CA ALA A 254 -1.83 -7.18 7.22
C ALA A 254 -2.03 -7.68 5.79
N GLU A 255 -1.33 -8.74 5.41
CA GLU A 255 -1.43 -9.35 4.09
C GLU A 255 -1.74 -10.84 4.24
N VAL A 256 -2.58 -11.37 3.37
CA VAL A 256 -2.79 -12.81 3.20
C VAL A 256 -2.63 -13.20 1.73
N LYS A 257 -1.77 -14.18 1.47
CA LYS A 257 -1.49 -14.74 0.13
C LYS A 257 -2.02 -16.16 0.01
N PHE A 258 -2.52 -16.50 -1.21
CA PHE A 258 -3.10 -17.79 -1.54
C PHE A 258 -2.47 -18.44 -2.76
#